data_b9e0ef957c2d8c284f1e6e0d8c47667a
#
_entry.id   b9e0ef957c2d8c284f1e6e0d8c47667a
#
_cell.length_a   1.000
_cell.length_b   1.000
_cell.length_c   1.000
_cell.angle_alpha   90.00
_cell.angle_beta   90.00
_cell.angle_gamma   90.00
#
_symmetry.space_group_name_H-M   'P 1'
#
loop_
_entity.id
_entity.type
_entity.pdbx_description
1 polymer ?
#
loop_
_entity_poly.entity_id
_entity_poly.type
_entity_poly.pdbx_seq_one_letter_code
_entity_poly.pdbx_strand_id
1 'polypeptide(L)'
;IWVVSMGNLVGLFDNDWLGIKPTNKMIFLRYAEFHRVEGDKIAETAFFCDILSVMDQAGCYPLPPMTGASFIYPGPRTHDGLLFDEKDPEEAVKTMKVLNKMIADLDVLNKSGSFGCPPEVLEKTWNKDMIWYGPTGIGASYTIERYQKQHQLPFRENLKDKVFNGHIARFAEGNYCGFFGWPNLTNKNKGGFLGLPKSDEEAEMR
;
A
#
# COMPACT_ATOMS: atom_id res chain seq x y z
N ILE A 1 -3.31 8.67 20.26
CA ILE A 1 -2.21 7.79 19.81
C ILE A 1 -2.75 6.89 18.70
N TRP A 2 -1.90 6.57 17.71
CA TRP A 2 -2.20 5.56 16.71
C TRP A 2 -1.35 4.31 16.95
N VAL A 3 -2.00 3.15 16.89
CA VAL A 3 -1.35 1.83 16.91
C VAL A 3 -1.60 1.17 15.57
N VAL A 4 -0.55 0.59 14.98
CA VAL A 4 -0.60 0.05 13.62
C VAL A 4 -0.13 -1.39 13.63
N SER A 5 -0.88 -2.23 12.94
CA SER A 5 -0.55 -3.63 12.68
C SER A 5 -0.65 -3.92 11.19
N MET A 6 0.31 -4.63 10.67
CA MET A 6 0.24 -5.17 9.31
C MET A 6 0.84 -6.57 9.24
N GLY A 7 0.28 -7.39 8.37
CA GLY A 7 0.73 -8.77 8.25
C GLY A 7 -0.21 -9.61 7.42
N ASN A 8 -0.30 -10.90 7.75
CA ASN A 8 -1.23 -11.83 7.13
C ASN A 8 -2.09 -12.51 8.20
N LEU A 9 -3.40 -12.49 8.01
CA LEU A 9 -4.30 -13.43 8.68
C LEU A 9 -4.16 -14.77 7.97
N VAL A 10 -3.98 -15.84 8.74
CA VAL A 10 -3.75 -17.19 8.20
C VAL A 10 -4.81 -18.13 8.73
N GLY A 11 -5.45 -18.88 7.85
CA GLY A 11 -6.49 -19.82 8.25
C GLY A 11 -6.80 -20.87 7.18
N LEU A 12 -7.58 -21.88 7.56
CA LEU A 12 -8.15 -22.82 6.62
C LEU A 12 -9.35 -22.18 5.94
N PHE A 13 -9.35 -22.12 4.60
CA PHE A 13 -10.45 -21.56 3.84
C PHE A 13 -11.49 -22.64 3.53
N ASP A 14 -12.35 -22.91 4.49
CA ASP A 14 -13.34 -24.01 4.49
C ASP A 14 -14.79 -23.53 4.36
N ASN A 15 -15.05 -22.23 4.36
CA ASN A 15 -16.37 -21.62 4.20
C ASN A 15 -16.40 -20.55 3.10
N ASP A 16 -17.56 -20.33 2.49
CA ASP A 16 -17.78 -19.22 1.55
C ASP A 16 -17.49 -17.86 2.21
N TRP A 17 -16.75 -17.01 1.54
CA TRP A 17 -16.48 -15.65 2.00
C TRP A 17 -16.55 -14.65 0.84
N LEU A 18 -17.44 -13.66 0.95
CA LEU A 18 -17.68 -12.64 -0.08
C LEU A 18 -17.97 -13.23 -1.49
N GLY A 19 -18.60 -14.42 -1.55
CA GLY A 19 -18.87 -15.13 -2.79
C GLY A 19 -17.69 -15.93 -3.35
N ILE A 20 -16.52 -15.87 -2.71
CA ILE A 20 -15.36 -16.68 -3.05
C ILE A 20 -15.57 -18.07 -2.45
N LYS A 21 -15.48 -19.10 -3.29
CA LYS A 21 -15.70 -20.49 -2.86
C LYS A 21 -14.51 -21.03 -2.08
N PRO A 22 -14.75 -21.86 -1.04
CA PRO A 22 -13.71 -22.42 -0.22
C PRO A 22 -12.82 -23.37 -1.01
N THR A 23 -11.53 -23.36 -0.70
CA THR A 23 -10.54 -24.24 -1.32
C THR A 23 -10.17 -25.42 -0.43
N ASN A 24 -10.56 -25.42 0.83
CA ASN A 24 -10.12 -26.34 1.88
C ASN A 24 -8.58 -26.37 2.02
N LYS A 25 -7.92 -25.24 1.74
CA LYS A 25 -6.48 -25.05 1.87
C LYS A 25 -6.17 -23.88 2.81
N MET A 26 -4.95 -23.84 3.30
CA MET A 26 -4.46 -22.66 4.01
C MET A 26 -4.47 -21.47 3.08
N ILE A 27 -4.94 -20.32 3.60
CA ILE A 27 -4.99 -19.06 2.87
C ILE A 27 -4.38 -17.96 3.72
N PHE A 28 -3.82 -16.96 3.04
CA PHE A 28 -3.20 -15.79 3.65
C PHE A 28 -3.95 -14.54 3.19
N LEU A 29 -4.54 -13.82 4.12
CA LEU A 29 -5.16 -12.53 3.86
C LEU A 29 -4.26 -11.43 4.38
N ARG A 30 -3.58 -10.73 3.47
CA ARG A 30 -2.75 -9.58 3.84
C ARG A 30 -3.62 -8.43 4.32
N TYR A 31 -3.21 -7.79 5.40
CA TYR A 31 -3.93 -6.67 5.99
C TYR A 31 -3.01 -5.55 6.49
N ALA A 32 -3.57 -4.37 6.64
CA ALA A 32 -3.05 -3.27 7.44
C ALA A 32 -4.20 -2.69 8.26
N GLU A 33 -3.95 -2.48 9.54
CA GLU A 33 -4.95 -2.04 10.50
C GLU A 33 -4.39 -0.89 11.33
N PHE A 34 -5.21 0.13 11.53
CA PHE A 34 -4.85 1.36 12.23
C PHE A 34 -5.88 1.60 13.31
N HIS A 35 -5.45 1.68 14.55
CA HIS A 35 -6.32 1.97 15.70
C HIS A 35 -5.97 3.32 16.30
N ARG A 36 -6.95 4.21 16.41
CA ARG A 36 -6.83 5.41 17.22
C ARG A 36 -7.24 5.09 18.65
N VAL A 37 -6.29 5.26 19.56
CA VAL A 37 -6.48 4.98 20.99
C VAL A 37 -6.63 6.28 21.76
N GLU A 38 -7.67 6.36 22.58
CA GLU A 38 -7.96 7.46 23.51
C GLU A 38 -8.12 6.89 24.93
N GLY A 39 -7.21 7.26 25.83
CA GLY A 39 -7.12 6.63 27.13
C GLY A 39 -6.81 5.14 27.01
N ASP A 40 -7.72 4.29 27.49
CA ASP A 40 -7.65 2.82 27.47
C ASP A 40 -8.56 2.17 26.40
N LYS A 41 -9.11 2.96 25.48
CA LYS A 41 -10.11 2.51 24.52
C LYS A 41 -9.69 2.76 23.08
N ILE A 42 -10.09 1.84 22.20
CA ILE A 42 -10.04 2.05 20.75
C ILE A 42 -11.24 2.94 20.38
N ALA A 43 -10.95 4.15 19.92
CA ALA A 43 -11.94 5.13 19.50
C ALA A 43 -12.28 5.01 18.00
N GLU A 44 -11.34 4.50 17.20
CA GLU A 44 -11.50 4.36 15.75
C GLU A 44 -10.62 3.25 15.21
N THR A 45 -11.11 2.52 14.22
CA THR A 45 -10.35 1.51 13.48
C THR A 45 -10.50 1.72 11.99
N ALA A 46 -9.38 1.74 11.27
CA ALA A 46 -9.35 1.62 9.82
C ALA A 46 -8.68 0.29 9.46
N PHE A 47 -9.40 -0.56 8.73
CA PHE A 47 -8.94 -1.89 8.32
C PHE A 47 -8.89 -2.00 6.81
N PHE A 48 -7.75 -2.38 6.28
CA PHE A 48 -7.51 -2.62 4.86
C PHE A 48 -7.07 -4.06 4.66
N CYS A 49 -7.68 -4.77 3.72
CA CYS A 49 -7.27 -6.14 3.40
C CYS A 49 -7.25 -6.39 1.90
N ASP A 50 -6.39 -7.31 1.48
CA ASP A 50 -6.15 -7.63 0.07
C ASP A 50 -7.03 -8.80 -0.38
N ILE A 51 -8.29 -8.49 -0.71
CA ILE A 51 -9.29 -9.48 -1.16
C ILE A 51 -8.86 -10.11 -2.48
N LEU A 52 -8.24 -9.35 -3.40
CA LEU A 52 -7.74 -9.89 -4.66
C LEU A 52 -6.66 -10.97 -4.44
N SER A 53 -5.88 -10.87 -3.36
CA SER A 53 -4.93 -11.92 -2.98
C SER A 53 -5.64 -13.22 -2.59
N VAL A 54 -6.76 -13.14 -1.89
CA VAL A 54 -7.59 -14.30 -1.58
C VAL A 54 -8.15 -14.93 -2.85
N MET A 55 -8.65 -14.11 -3.78
CA MET A 55 -9.16 -14.58 -5.07
C MET A 55 -8.07 -15.26 -5.92
N ASP A 56 -6.85 -14.72 -5.91
CA ASP A 56 -5.70 -15.34 -6.62
C ASP A 56 -5.37 -16.70 -6.02
N GLN A 57 -5.26 -16.80 -4.70
CA GLN A 57 -5.02 -18.06 -3.99
C GLN A 57 -6.16 -19.07 -4.17
N ALA A 58 -7.40 -18.60 -4.36
CA ALA A 58 -8.57 -19.44 -4.62
C ALA A 58 -8.73 -19.80 -6.11
N GLY A 59 -7.90 -19.29 -7.01
CA GLY A 59 -7.95 -19.59 -8.44
C GLY A 59 -9.09 -18.89 -9.20
N CYS A 60 -9.64 -17.82 -8.64
CA CYS A 60 -10.71 -17.01 -9.26
C CYS A 60 -10.32 -15.53 -9.43
N TYR A 61 -9.05 -15.26 -9.66
CA TYR A 61 -8.52 -13.91 -9.87
C TYR A 61 -9.13 -13.26 -11.12
N PRO A 62 -9.78 -12.08 -10.99
CA PRO A 62 -10.63 -11.54 -12.06
C PRO A 62 -9.91 -10.57 -13.00
N LEU A 63 -8.67 -10.19 -12.72
CA LEU A 63 -7.92 -9.19 -13.48
C LEU A 63 -6.87 -9.84 -14.41
N PRO A 64 -6.33 -9.12 -15.40
CA PRO A 64 -5.18 -9.58 -16.17
C PRO A 64 -3.96 -9.88 -15.27
N PRO A 65 -2.96 -10.62 -15.76
CA PRO A 65 -1.74 -10.90 -15.01
C PRO A 65 -1.11 -9.63 -14.44
N MET A 66 -0.67 -9.70 -13.18
CA MET A 66 0.00 -8.61 -12.50
C MET A 66 1.31 -8.23 -13.17
N THR A 67 1.68 -6.97 -13.14
CA THR A 67 2.98 -6.48 -13.63
C THR A 67 4.12 -6.79 -12.66
N GLY A 68 3.81 -6.88 -11.37
CA GLY A 68 4.74 -7.23 -10.30
C GLY A 68 4.65 -8.70 -9.89
N ALA A 69 5.44 -9.08 -8.91
CA ALA A 69 5.45 -10.43 -8.37
C ALA A 69 4.22 -10.71 -7.49
N SER A 70 3.61 -11.87 -7.70
CA SER A 70 2.54 -12.40 -6.85
C SER A 70 3.14 -13.42 -5.88
N PHE A 71 3.23 -13.06 -4.61
CA PHE A 71 3.64 -13.98 -3.55
C PHE A 71 3.22 -13.45 -2.18
N ILE A 72 3.25 -14.33 -1.18
CA ILE A 72 3.00 -13.96 0.20
C ILE A 72 4.29 -13.40 0.78
N TYR A 73 4.20 -12.18 1.32
CA TYR A 73 5.36 -11.49 1.86
C TYR A 73 5.69 -12.00 3.26
N PRO A 74 6.92 -12.43 3.53
CA PRO A 74 7.34 -12.71 4.90
C PRO A 74 7.39 -11.39 5.69
N GLY A 75 7.15 -11.50 6.98
CA GLY A 75 7.44 -10.41 7.91
C GLY A 75 8.95 -10.17 8.08
N PRO A 76 9.34 -9.15 8.86
CA PRO A 76 10.74 -8.91 9.20
C PRO A 76 11.38 -10.15 9.82
N ARG A 77 12.53 -10.59 9.29
CA ARG A 77 13.23 -11.79 9.79
C ARG A 77 13.77 -11.64 11.20
N THR A 78 14.14 -10.43 11.57
CA THR A 78 14.71 -10.07 12.86
C THR A 78 13.64 -9.71 13.90
N HIS A 79 12.38 -9.69 13.50
CA HIS A 79 11.26 -9.18 14.32
C HIS A 79 11.43 -7.73 14.79
N ASP A 80 12.28 -6.97 14.13
CA ASP A 80 12.55 -5.56 14.46
C ASP A 80 11.36 -4.63 14.15
N GLY A 81 10.36 -5.10 13.39
CA GLY A 81 9.09 -4.43 13.20
C GLY A 81 8.08 -4.63 14.34
N LEU A 82 8.41 -5.44 15.37
CA LEU A 82 7.59 -5.63 16.56
C LEU A 82 8.02 -4.63 17.64
N LEU A 83 7.43 -3.46 17.65
CA LEU A 83 7.81 -2.34 18.51
C LEU A 83 6.98 -2.36 19.79
N PHE A 84 7.38 -3.16 20.77
CA PHE A 84 6.72 -3.27 22.07
C PHE A 84 7.28 -2.31 23.13
N ASP A 85 8.52 -1.86 22.94
CA ASP A 85 9.19 -0.94 23.84
C ASP A 85 9.26 0.46 23.21
N GLU A 86 9.22 1.49 24.05
CA GLU A 86 9.44 2.87 23.61
C GLU A 86 10.79 3.00 22.89
N LYS A 87 10.78 3.67 21.74
CA LYS A 87 11.98 3.99 20.94
C LYS A 87 12.38 5.44 21.19
N ASP A 88 13.62 5.75 20.84
CA ASP A 88 14.13 7.11 20.94
C ASP A 88 13.25 8.07 20.10
N PRO A 89 12.63 9.09 20.74
CA PRO A 89 11.79 10.07 20.04
C PRO A 89 12.53 10.82 18.91
N GLU A 90 13.86 11.02 19.04
CA GLU A 90 14.64 11.69 18.00
C GLU A 90 14.73 10.87 16.72
N GLU A 91 14.75 9.53 16.81
CA GLU A 91 14.71 8.65 15.64
C GLU A 91 13.37 8.77 14.93
N ALA A 92 12.26 8.76 15.66
CA ALA A 92 10.92 8.96 15.10
C ALA A 92 10.80 10.31 14.37
N VAL A 93 11.39 11.39 14.92
CA VAL A 93 11.46 12.71 14.26
C VAL A 93 12.24 12.64 12.95
N LYS A 94 13.38 11.94 12.91
CA LYS A 94 14.17 11.76 11.68
C LYS A 94 13.39 10.96 10.64
N THR A 95 12.77 9.87 11.06
CA THR A 95 11.92 9.01 10.21
C THR A 95 10.75 9.80 9.63
N MET A 96 10.07 10.62 10.44
CA MET A 96 8.99 11.48 10.00
C MET A 96 9.43 12.52 8.97
N LYS A 97 10.65 13.08 9.10
CA LYS A 97 11.20 14.01 8.10
C LYS A 97 11.40 13.31 6.74
N VAL A 98 11.91 12.08 6.74
CA VAL A 98 12.08 11.28 5.52
C VAL A 98 10.71 10.98 4.90
N LEU A 99 9.73 10.55 5.69
CA LEU A 99 8.37 10.29 5.23
C LEU A 99 7.74 11.52 4.58
N ASN A 100 7.77 12.67 5.26
CA ASN A 100 7.17 13.91 4.75
C ASN A 100 7.86 14.37 3.47
N LYS A 101 9.18 14.24 3.37
CA LYS A 101 9.91 14.56 2.16
C LYS A 101 9.53 13.62 1.01
N MET A 102 9.43 12.31 1.26
CA MET A 102 8.98 11.32 0.28
C MET A 102 7.59 11.69 -0.28
N ILE A 103 6.65 12.03 0.58
CA ILE A 103 5.30 12.43 0.17
C ILE A 103 5.34 13.69 -0.69
N ALA A 104 6.14 14.67 -0.32
CA ALA A 104 6.31 15.91 -1.09
C ALA A 104 6.95 15.65 -2.47
N ASP A 105 7.97 14.80 -2.54
CA ASP A 105 8.62 14.44 -3.80
C ASP A 105 7.65 13.66 -4.72
N LEU A 106 6.84 12.76 -4.17
CA LEU A 106 5.80 12.05 -4.94
C LEU A 106 4.71 13.01 -5.47
N ASP A 107 4.31 13.99 -4.68
CA ASP A 107 3.33 15.01 -5.12
C ASP A 107 3.88 15.85 -6.28
N VAL A 108 5.13 16.28 -6.19
CA VAL A 108 5.81 16.98 -7.29
C VAL A 108 5.85 16.13 -8.56
N LEU A 109 6.24 14.85 -8.43
CA LEU A 109 6.26 13.92 -9.56
C LEU A 109 4.87 13.72 -10.17
N ASN A 110 3.84 13.56 -9.34
CA ASN A 110 2.47 13.37 -9.80
C ASN A 110 1.89 14.59 -10.53
N LYS A 111 2.34 15.80 -10.17
CA LYS A 111 1.94 17.07 -10.78
C LYS A 111 2.77 17.45 -12.00
N SER A 112 3.96 16.90 -12.19
CA SER A 112 4.92 17.32 -13.22
C SER A 112 4.47 17.09 -14.65
N GLY A 113 3.47 16.25 -14.88
CA GLY A 113 2.96 15.91 -16.22
C GLY A 113 3.98 15.23 -17.15
N SER A 114 5.23 15.11 -16.75
CA SER A 114 6.28 14.51 -17.55
C SER A 114 6.10 12.99 -17.66
N PHE A 115 6.33 12.46 -18.85
CA PHE A 115 6.50 11.04 -19.06
C PHE A 115 7.83 10.61 -18.42
N GLY A 116 7.75 9.67 -17.52
CA GLY A 116 8.91 9.18 -16.79
C GLY A 116 9.16 9.96 -15.48
N CYS A 117 9.56 9.23 -14.48
CA CYS A 117 10.03 9.77 -13.21
C CYS A 117 11.52 9.48 -13.14
N PRO A 118 12.38 10.49 -13.09
CA PRO A 118 13.80 10.26 -12.88
C PRO A 118 14.00 9.50 -11.56
N PRO A 119 14.69 8.35 -11.54
CA PRO A 119 14.94 7.59 -10.32
C PRO A 119 15.56 8.45 -9.22
N GLU A 120 16.37 9.41 -9.58
CA GLU A 120 17.10 10.32 -8.70
C GLU A 120 16.19 11.14 -7.78
N VAL A 121 14.93 11.33 -8.15
CA VAL A 121 13.98 12.04 -7.28
C VAL A 121 13.60 11.16 -6.09
N LEU A 122 13.32 9.89 -6.33
CA LEU A 122 12.97 8.94 -5.28
C LEU A 122 14.18 8.48 -4.47
N GLU A 123 15.36 8.37 -5.07
CA GLU A 123 16.62 8.02 -4.39
C GLU A 123 16.98 8.96 -3.23
N LYS A 124 16.39 10.16 -3.19
CA LYS A 124 16.57 11.09 -2.05
C LYS A 124 15.97 10.57 -0.74
N THR A 125 15.00 9.68 -0.82
CA THR A 125 14.25 9.17 0.35
C THR A 125 14.05 7.65 0.33
N TRP A 126 14.28 7.01 -0.80
CA TRP A 126 14.14 5.58 -0.99
C TRP A 126 15.49 4.93 -1.23
N ASN A 127 15.70 3.77 -0.65
CA ASN A 127 16.88 2.97 -1.00
C ASN A 127 16.69 2.41 -2.41
N LYS A 128 17.74 2.44 -3.23
CA LYS A 128 17.69 1.89 -4.59
C LYS A 128 17.33 0.39 -4.63
N ASP A 129 17.70 -0.36 -3.59
CA ASP A 129 17.42 -1.79 -3.42
C ASP A 129 16.11 -2.05 -2.65
N MET A 130 15.21 -1.07 -2.60
CA MET A 130 13.94 -1.19 -1.89
C MET A 130 13.05 -2.27 -2.47
N ILE A 131 12.17 -2.79 -1.63
CA ILE A 131 11.04 -3.64 -2.05
C ILE A 131 9.77 -2.84 -1.81
N TRP A 132 8.95 -2.70 -2.85
CA TRP A 132 7.61 -2.15 -2.74
C TRP A 132 6.60 -3.30 -2.74
N TYR A 133 5.88 -3.43 -1.66
CA TYR A 133 4.86 -4.45 -1.49
C TYR A 133 3.51 -3.95 -2.02
N GLY A 134 3.38 -3.84 -3.33
CA GLY A 134 2.15 -3.42 -3.98
C GLY A 134 0.98 -4.39 -3.70
N PRO A 135 -0.27 -3.89 -3.71
CA PRO A 135 -1.45 -4.74 -3.55
C PRO A 135 -1.59 -5.69 -4.73
N THR A 136 -2.32 -6.78 -4.51
CA THR A 136 -2.69 -7.71 -5.58
C THR A 136 -3.46 -6.97 -6.68
N GLY A 137 -3.15 -7.27 -7.92
CA GLY A 137 -3.55 -6.46 -9.09
C GLY A 137 -2.36 -5.73 -9.70
N ILE A 138 -1.44 -5.23 -8.87
CA ILE A 138 -0.16 -4.65 -9.28
C ILE A 138 0.98 -5.61 -8.96
N GLY A 139 1.04 -6.12 -7.73
CA GLY A 139 2.09 -7.01 -7.24
C GLY A 139 3.31 -6.27 -6.73
N ALA A 140 4.30 -7.01 -6.21
CA ALA A 140 5.51 -6.45 -5.65
C ALA A 140 6.51 -6.03 -6.73
N SER A 141 7.24 -4.97 -6.44
CA SER A 141 8.33 -4.46 -7.26
C SER A 141 9.62 -4.38 -6.45
N TYR A 142 10.72 -4.71 -7.08
CA TYR A 142 12.07 -4.59 -6.53
C TYR A 142 12.75 -3.43 -7.23
N THR A 143 13.51 -2.63 -6.53
CA THR A 143 14.20 -1.43 -6.98
C THR A 143 13.26 -0.28 -7.39
N ILE A 144 13.77 0.93 -7.31
CA ILE A 144 13.04 2.14 -7.69
C ILE A 144 12.63 2.09 -9.17
N GLU A 145 13.53 1.67 -10.05
CA GLU A 145 13.26 1.61 -11.49
C GLU A 145 12.09 0.69 -11.82
N ARG A 146 12.05 -0.51 -11.21
CA ARG A 146 10.94 -1.45 -11.43
C ARG A 146 9.63 -0.96 -10.83
N TYR A 147 9.68 -0.35 -9.64
CA TYR A 147 8.50 0.30 -9.04
C TYR A 147 7.91 1.36 -9.98
N GLN A 148 8.76 2.22 -10.54
CA GLN A 148 8.31 3.25 -11.46
C GLN A 148 7.68 2.65 -12.72
N LYS A 149 8.31 1.66 -13.31
CA LYS A 149 7.85 1.01 -14.54
C LYS A 149 6.56 0.19 -14.33
N GLN A 150 6.47 -0.54 -13.22
CA GLN A 150 5.37 -1.47 -12.96
C GLN A 150 4.15 -0.82 -12.32
N HIS A 151 4.34 0.27 -11.58
CA HIS A 151 3.27 0.94 -10.85
C HIS A 151 3.13 2.42 -11.19
N GLN A 152 4.18 3.21 -10.96
CA GLN A 152 4.05 4.68 -11.00
C GLN A 152 3.71 5.19 -12.40
N LEU A 153 4.35 4.67 -13.44
CA LEU A 153 4.07 5.05 -14.82
C LEU A 153 2.64 4.67 -15.25
N PRO A 154 2.18 3.41 -15.11
CA PRO A 154 0.79 3.04 -15.39
C PRO A 154 -0.24 3.87 -14.60
N PHE A 155 0.03 4.16 -13.34
CA PHE A 155 -0.81 5.02 -12.49
C PHE A 155 -0.93 6.45 -13.07
N ARG A 156 0.16 7.02 -13.55
CA ARG A 156 0.18 8.38 -14.11
C ARG A 156 -0.46 8.46 -15.49
N GLU A 157 -0.22 7.47 -16.33
CA GLU A 157 -0.71 7.43 -17.70
C GLU A 157 -2.20 7.12 -17.79
N ASN A 158 -2.68 6.19 -16.97
CA ASN A 158 -4.01 5.62 -17.12
C ASN A 158 -5.07 6.19 -16.14
N LEU A 159 -4.66 7.02 -15.18
CA LEU A 159 -5.58 7.73 -14.30
C LEU A 159 -5.56 9.23 -14.58
N LYS A 160 -6.74 9.84 -14.64
CA LYS A 160 -6.94 11.29 -14.82
C LYS A 160 -7.68 11.90 -13.64
N ASP A 161 -7.74 13.23 -13.61
CA ASP A 161 -8.50 14.01 -12.62
C ASP A 161 -8.13 13.62 -11.18
N LYS A 162 -6.83 13.36 -10.94
CA LYS A 162 -6.32 12.95 -9.64
C LYS A 162 -6.35 14.10 -8.65
N VAL A 163 -7.04 13.89 -7.53
CA VAL A 163 -7.09 14.82 -6.40
C VAL A 163 -6.59 14.13 -5.16
N PHE A 164 -5.51 14.65 -4.58
CA PHE A 164 -4.99 14.18 -3.32
C PHE A 164 -5.76 14.82 -2.16
N ASN A 165 -6.48 14.00 -1.40
CA ASN A 165 -7.35 14.43 -0.31
C ASN A 165 -6.62 14.52 1.05
N GLY A 166 -5.38 14.07 1.10
CA GLY A 166 -4.55 14.12 2.29
C GLY A 166 -4.56 12.81 3.09
N HIS A 167 -3.89 12.87 4.22
CA HIS A 167 -3.79 11.76 5.16
C HIS A 167 -4.57 12.07 6.43
N ILE A 168 -5.29 11.08 6.96
CA ILE A 168 -5.95 11.12 8.26
C ILE A 168 -4.89 11.10 9.37
N ALA A 169 -3.86 10.27 9.21
CA ALA A 169 -2.76 10.19 10.14
C ALA A 169 -1.42 9.95 9.43
N ARG A 170 -0.35 10.47 10.03
CA ARG A 170 1.05 10.14 9.78
C ARG A 170 1.70 9.90 11.11
N PHE A 171 2.50 8.87 11.23
CA PHE A 171 3.15 8.48 12.47
C PHE A 171 4.49 7.84 12.19
N ALA A 172 5.36 7.85 13.20
CA ALA A 172 6.63 7.14 13.18
C ALA A 172 6.98 6.64 14.59
N GLU A 173 7.65 5.50 14.63
CA GLU A 173 8.23 4.90 15.82
C GLU A 173 9.57 4.28 15.42
N GLY A 174 10.68 4.75 15.98
CA GLY A 174 12.01 4.35 15.57
C GLY A 174 12.21 4.56 14.06
N ASN A 175 12.63 3.51 13.37
CA ASN A 175 12.86 3.48 11.91
C ASN A 175 11.60 3.15 11.08
N TYR A 176 10.47 2.96 11.72
CA TYR A 176 9.21 2.64 11.05
C TYR A 176 8.30 3.85 10.99
N CYS A 177 7.60 4.00 9.87
CA CYS A 177 6.60 5.03 9.71
C CYS A 177 5.45 4.55 8.84
N GLY A 178 4.33 5.25 8.94
CA GLY A 178 3.15 4.96 8.16
C GLY A 178 2.25 6.16 8.01
N PHE A 179 1.32 6.01 7.09
CA PHE A 179 0.24 6.97 6.86
C PHE A 179 -0.94 6.27 6.20
N PHE A 180 -2.11 6.85 6.34
CA PHE A 180 -3.29 6.45 5.56
C PHE A 180 -4.23 7.63 5.33
N GLY A 181 -5.05 7.54 4.29
CA GLY A 181 -6.13 8.46 3.96
C GLY A 181 -7.45 7.71 3.77
N TRP A 182 -8.58 8.43 3.84
CA TRP A 182 -9.90 7.83 3.69
C TRP A 182 -10.94 8.82 3.12
N PRO A 183 -11.08 8.94 1.79
CA PRO A 183 -10.16 8.46 0.75
C PRO A 183 -8.85 9.27 0.77
N ASN A 184 -7.75 8.63 0.37
CA ASN A 184 -6.47 9.30 0.21
C ASN A 184 -6.41 10.10 -1.10
N LEU A 185 -6.95 9.52 -2.16
CA LEU A 185 -6.94 10.04 -3.52
C LEU A 185 -8.27 9.73 -4.20
N THR A 186 -8.78 10.68 -4.99
CA THR A 186 -9.83 10.42 -5.98
C THR A 186 -9.29 10.54 -7.39
N ASN A 187 -9.88 9.82 -8.34
CA ASN A 187 -9.42 9.78 -9.72
C ASN A 187 -10.49 9.19 -10.66
N LYS A 188 -10.21 9.23 -11.98
CA LYS A 188 -11.00 8.54 -13.00
C LYS A 188 -10.09 7.68 -13.87
N ASN A 189 -10.56 6.51 -14.29
CA ASN A 189 -9.80 5.60 -15.14
C ASN A 189 -9.92 6.00 -16.62
N LYS A 190 -8.80 6.30 -17.27
CA LYS A 190 -8.76 6.54 -18.73
C LYS A 190 -8.91 5.26 -19.55
N GLY A 191 -8.79 4.10 -18.94
CA GLY A 191 -8.67 2.79 -19.52
C GLY A 191 -7.24 2.27 -19.46
N GLY A 192 -7.09 0.98 -19.14
CA GLY A 192 -5.81 0.26 -19.09
C GLY A 192 -5.19 0.13 -17.71
N PHE A 193 -5.54 0.96 -16.71
CA PHE A 193 -5.07 0.74 -15.36
C PHE A 193 -5.65 -0.56 -14.80
N LEU A 194 -4.80 -1.49 -14.42
CA LEU A 194 -5.15 -2.88 -14.04
C LEU A 194 -5.97 -3.63 -15.11
N GLY A 195 -5.86 -3.25 -16.38
CA GLY A 195 -6.67 -3.82 -17.47
C GLY A 195 -8.14 -3.40 -17.45
N LEU A 196 -8.54 -2.49 -16.55
CA LEU A 196 -9.92 -2.03 -16.45
C LEU A 196 -10.30 -1.10 -17.61
N PRO A 197 -11.57 -1.12 -18.05
CA PRO A 197 -12.03 -0.21 -19.09
C PRO A 197 -12.05 1.24 -18.62
N LYS A 198 -12.16 2.16 -19.59
CA LYS A 198 -12.40 3.57 -19.29
C LYS A 198 -13.68 3.74 -18.47
N SER A 199 -13.61 4.61 -17.46
CA SER A 199 -14.76 5.04 -16.67
C SER A 199 -14.68 6.55 -16.46
N ASP A 200 -15.82 7.24 -16.56
CA ASP A 200 -15.95 8.64 -16.19
C ASP A 200 -16.49 8.81 -14.75
N GLU A 201 -16.79 7.70 -14.07
CA GLU A 201 -17.10 7.70 -12.65
C GLU A 201 -15.83 7.95 -11.83
N GLU A 202 -16.02 8.71 -10.75
CA GLU A 202 -14.94 8.95 -9.79
C GLU A 202 -14.71 7.70 -8.93
N ALA A 203 -13.47 7.28 -8.84
CA ALA A 203 -13.03 6.19 -7.99
C ALA A 203 -12.21 6.73 -6.81
N GLU A 204 -12.41 6.16 -5.66
CA GLU A 204 -11.64 6.44 -4.44
C GLU A 204 -10.50 5.45 -4.28
N MET A 205 -9.34 5.96 -3.88
CA MET A 205 -8.19 5.17 -3.45
C MET A 205 -7.86 5.48 -1.98
N ARG A 206 -7.48 4.44 -1.27
CA ARG A 206 -7.15 4.50 0.16
C ARG A 206 -5.77 3.96 0.44
#